data_d97a35bb3e51ec89a87357123f35b137
#
_entry.id   d97a35bb3e51ec89a87357123f35b137
#
_cell.length_a   1.000
_cell.length_b   1.000
_cell.length_c   1.000
_cell.angle_alpha   90.00
_cell.angle_beta   90.00
_cell.angle_gamma   90.00
#
_symmetry.space_group_name_H-M   'P 1'
#
loop_
_entity.id
_entity.type
_entity.pdbx_description
1 polymer ?
#
loop_
_entity_poly.entity_id
_entity_poly.type
_entity_poly.pdbx_seq_one_letter_code
_entity_poly.pdbx_strand_id
1 'polypeptide(L)'
;MKWQGRRQSDNVEDRRGVSTTGKIAAGGGLIGIVILLLQMFGGETGQAVAPLLEQFNQTQQTSQVANEADLTEEQKQIKAFTATVLADTEDIWEKIFRENNLGTYQKPTLVLFTDAVQTACGN
;
A
#
# COMPACT_ATOMS: atom_id res chain seq x y z
N MET A 1 -23.69 -0.41 16.56
CA MET A 1 -22.51 -1.19 16.98
C MET A 1 -21.46 -0.22 17.54
N LYS A 2 -20.90 -0.52 18.72
CA LYS A 2 -19.90 0.34 19.35
C LYS A 2 -18.51 -0.11 18.92
N TRP A 3 -17.94 0.52 17.91
CA TRP A 3 -16.62 0.21 17.37
C TRP A 3 -15.57 1.29 17.68
N GLN A 4 -16.02 2.53 17.93
CA GLN A 4 -15.14 3.65 18.23
C GLN A 4 -14.35 3.43 19.53
N GLY A 5 -13.05 3.76 19.52
CA GLY A 5 -12.16 3.59 20.66
C GLY A 5 -11.70 2.14 20.92
N ARG A 6 -12.05 1.18 20.05
CA ARG A 6 -11.57 -0.20 20.12
C ARG A 6 -10.23 -0.36 19.38
N ARG A 7 -9.55 -1.50 19.60
CA ARG A 7 -8.32 -1.85 18.89
C ARG A 7 -8.55 -1.85 17.36
N GLN A 8 -7.60 -1.30 16.65
CA GLN A 8 -7.56 -1.32 15.19
C GLN A 8 -6.39 -2.22 14.75
N SER A 9 -6.59 -2.96 13.66
CA SER A 9 -5.52 -3.76 13.05
C SER A 9 -4.55 -2.87 12.30
N ASP A 10 -3.26 -3.18 12.43
CA ASP A 10 -2.19 -2.57 11.62
C ASP A 10 -2.06 -3.21 10.23
N ASN A 11 -2.81 -4.30 9.96
CA ASN A 11 -2.78 -5.03 8.70
C ASN A 11 -3.73 -4.44 7.64
N VAL A 12 -3.98 -3.13 7.69
CA VAL A 12 -4.76 -2.39 6.69
C VAL A 12 -3.84 -1.55 5.84
N GLU A 13 -3.81 -1.84 4.55
CA GLU A 13 -3.12 -1.06 3.54
C GLU A 13 -4.11 -0.18 2.79
N ASP A 14 -3.97 1.14 2.92
CA ASP A 14 -4.85 2.11 2.27
C ASP A 14 -4.22 2.63 0.98
N ARG A 15 -4.78 2.21 -0.15
CA ARG A 15 -4.39 2.65 -1.50
C ARG A 15 -5.41 3.56 -2.15
N ARG A 16 -6.40 4.05 -1.40
CA ARG A 16 -7.43 4.95 -1.93
C ARG A 16 -6.81 6.30 -2.29
N GLY A 17 -7.32 6.94 -3.34
CA GLY A 17 -6.85 8.24 -3.82
C GLY A 17 -5.48 8.20 -4.51
N VAL A 18 -4.86 7.04 -4.64
CA VAL A 18 -3.66 6.84 -5.45
C VAL A 18 -4.08 6.62 -6.89
N SER A 19 -4.37 7.72 -7.60
CA SER A 19 -4.54 7.68 -9.05
C SER A 19 -3.18 7.42 -9.70
N THR A 20 -3.08 6.32 -10.41
CA THR A 20 -1.87 5.91 -11.16
C THR A 20 -1.44 6.98 -12.17
N THR A 21 -2.38 7.78 -12.68
CA THR A 21 -2.13 8.77 -13.74
C THR A 21 -1.70 10.14 -13.21
N GLY A 22 -2.11 10.53 -12.01
CA GLY A 22 -1.82 11.88 -11.45
C GLY A 22 -0.49 11.99 -10.73
N LYS A 23 0.05 10.88 -10.24
CA LYS A 23 1.28 10.88 -9.42
C LYS A 23 2.57 10.56 -10.20
N ILE A 24 2.47 10.08 -11.42
CA ILE A 24 3.60 10.04 -12.36
C ILE A 24 4.13 11.47 -12.61
N ALA A 25 3.23 12.47 -12.58
CA ALA A 25 3.63 13.89 -12.73
C ALA A 25 4.24 14.53 -11.46
N ALA A 26 3.91 14.03 -10.25
CA ALA A 26 4.34 14.65 -9.00
C ALA A 26 5.43 13.87 -8.24
N GLY A 27 5.48 12.53 -8.36
CA GLY A 27 6.48 11.67 -7.70
C GLY A 27 7.64 11.25 -8.60
N GLY A 28 7.45 11.33 -9.93
CA GLY A 28 8.53 11.15 -10.91
C GLY A 28 9.50 12.35 -11.00
N GLY A 29 9.17 13.48 -10.36
CA GLY A 29 9.92 14.72 -10.53
C GLY A 29 11.38 14.61 -10.15
N LEU A 30 11.72 14.17 -8.96
CA LEU A 30 13.11 14.09 -8.53
C LEU A 30 13.85 12.90 -9.16
N ILE A 31 13.25 11.72 -9.15
CA ILE A 31 13.87 10.51 -9.75
C ILE A 31 13.90 10.64 -11.28
N GLY A 32 12.82 11.15 -11.91
CA GLY A 32 12.78 11.42 -13.34
C GLY A 32 13.80 12.49 -13.76
N ILE A 33 14.00 13.53 -12.95
CA ILE A 33 15.05 14.56 -13.18
C ILE A 33 16.44 13.94 -13.02
N VAL A 34 16.65 13.09 -12.02
CA VAL A 34 17.95 12.40 -11.82
C VAL A 34 18.25 11.45 -12.99
N ILE A 35 17.26 10.70 -13.47
CA ILE A 35 17.40 9.84 -14.67
C ILE A 35 17.72 10.67 -15.90
N LEU A 36 17.03 11.79 -16.10
CA LEU A 36 17.24 12.68 -17.24
C LEU A 36 18.63 13.36 -17.18
N LEU A 37 19.07 13.76 -16.00
CA LEU A 37 20.42 14.30 -15.79
C LEU A 37 21.50 13.24 -16.02
N LEU A 38 21.29 12.01 -15.57
CA LEU A 38 22.21 10.89 -15.83
C LEU A 38 22.27 10.55 -17.33
N GLN A 39 21.17 10.64 -18.07
CA GLN A 39 21.16 10.44 -19.52
C GLN A 39 21.87 11.57 -20.27
N MET A 40 21.75 12.82 -19.81
CA MET A 40 22.40 13.96 -20.46
C MET A 40 23.88 14.09 -20.13
N PHE A 41 24.28 13.77 -18.91
CA PHE A 41 25.65 14.03 -18.40
C PHE A 41 26.41 12.76 -18.05
N GLY A 42 25.76 11.60 -17.96
CA GLY A 42 26.34 10.36 -17.47
C GLY A 42 27.08 9.49 -18.51
N GLY A 43 27.06 9.84 -19.79
CA GLY A 43 27.69 9.06 -20.86
C GLY A 43 27.24 7.58 -20.86
N GLU A 44 28.15 6.65 -21.19
CA GLU A 44 27.87 5.21 -21.22
C GLU A 44 27.48 4.65 -19.84
N THR A 45 28.00 5.20 -18.75
CA THR A 45 27.68 4.78 -17.39
C THR A 45 26.25 5.18 -16.99
N GLY A 46 25.76 6.33 -17.44
CA GLY A 46 24.39 6.80 -17.19
C GLY A 46 23.33 5.93 -17.88
N GLN A 47 23.63 5.43 -19.07
CA GLN A 47 22.72 4.54 -19.80
C GLN A 47 22.62 3.13 -19.17
N ALA A 48 23.67 2.64 -18.53
CA ALA A 48 23.67 1.35 -17.85
C ALA A 48 22.87 1.37 -16.53
N VAL A 49 22.77 2.52 -15.87
CA VAL A 49 22.07 2.66 -14.58
C VAL A 49 20.59 3.01 -14.76
N ALA A 50 20.20 3.59 -15.90
CA ALA A 50 18.82 3.99 -16.18
C ALA A 50 17.81 2.82 -16.05
N PRO A 51 18.01 1.61 -16.61
CA PRO A 51 17.09 0.50 -16.46
C PRO A 51 16.99 -0.03 -15.02
N LEU A 52 18.08 0.06 -14.24
CA LEU A 52 18.06 -0.32 -12.82
C LEU A 52 17.22 0.64 -11.97
N LEU A 53 17.28 1.93 -12.27
CA LEU A 53 16.48 2.96 -11.63
C LEU A 53 14.99 2.86 -12.01
N GLU A 54 14.69 2.52 -13.24
CA GLU A 54 13.31 2.24 -13.69
C GLU A 54 12.73 1.00 -13.00
N GLN A 55 13.52 -0.06 -12.87
CA GLN A 55 13.12 -1.27 -12.15
C GLN A 55 12.92 -0.99 -10.65
N PHE A 56 13.77 -0.18 -10.03
CA PHE A 56 13.63 0.24 -8.64
C PHE A 56 12.37 1.12 -8.45
N ASN A 57 12.08 2.01 -9.38
CA ASN A 57 10.89 2.84 -9.37
C ASN A 57 9.61 2.01 -9.55
N GLN A 58 9.62 1.00 -10.42
CA GLN A 58 8.50 0.06 -10.57
C GLN A 58 8.26 -0.77 -9.31
N THR A 59 9.31 -1.17 -8.61
CA THR A 59 9.18 -1.94 -7.36
C THR A 59 8.62 -1.07 -6.23
N GLN A 60 8.90 0.24 -6.21
CA GLN A 60 8.31 1.17 -5.25
C GLN A 60 6.86 1.55 -5.58
N GLN A 61 6.44 1.46 -6.84
CA GLN A 61 5.05 1.74 -7.24
C GLN A 61 4.04 0.72 -6.71
N THR A 62 4.48 -0.49 -6.37
CA THR A 62 3.59 -1.53 -5.82
C THR A 62 3.23 -1.34 -4.34
N SER A 63 3.88 -0.40 -3.64
CA SER A 63 3.66 -0.17 -2.20
C SER A 63 3.28 1.27 -1.88
N GLN A 64 2.51 1.95 -2.75
CA GLN A 64 2.04 3.30 -2.44
C GLN A 64 0.86 3.25 -1.46
N VAL A 65 1.17 3.45 -0.18
CA VAL A 65 0.18 3.72 0.86
C VAL A 65 -0.27 5.18 0.74
N ALA A 66 -1.57 5.42 0.75
CA ALA A 66 -2.12 6.77 0.78
C ALA A 66 -1.74 7.47 2.09
N ASN A 67 -1.30 8.71 2.02
CA ASN A 67 -1.09 9.52 3.21
C ASN A 67 -2.43 9.80 3.89
N GLU A 68 -2.50 9.64 5.20
CA GLU A 68 -3.71 9.97 5.98
C GLU A 68 -4.17 11.42 5.82
N ALA A 69 -3.24 12.33 5.54
CA ALA A 69 -3.54 13.74 5.28
C ALA A 69 -4.37 13.97 3.99
N ASP A 70 -4.29 13.04 3.03
CA ASP A 70 -5.00 13.12 1.75
C ASP A 70 -6.40 12.49 1.80
N LEU A 71 -6.79 11.88 2.92
CA LEU A 71 -8.08 11.22 3.11
C LEU A 71 -9.13 12.20 3.64
N THR A 72 -10.36 12.07 3.12
CA THR A 72 -11.52 12.76 3.69
C THR A 72 -11.87 12.19 5.07
N GLU A 73 -12.61 12.94 5.89
CA GLU A 73 -13.07 12.46 7.21
C GLU A 73 -13.91 11.19 7.10
N GLU A 74 -14.75 11.09 6.09
CA GLU A 74 -15.53 9.88 5.82
C GLU A 74 -14.63 8.68 5.49
N GLN A 75 -13.62 8.88 4.65
CA GLN A 75 -12.63 7.84 4.32
C GLN A 75 -11.83 7.38 5.54
N LYS A 76 -11.46 8.30 6.43
CA LYS A 76 -10.81 7.98 7.71
C LYS A 76 -11.71 7.15 8.62
N GLN A 77 -13.00 7.49 8.71
CA GLN A 77 -13.96 6.72 9.51
C GLN A 77 -14.17 5.32 8.96
N ILE A 78 -14.29 5.16 7.66
CA ILE A 78 -14.39 3.85 7.00
C ILE A 78 -13.15 3.01 7.27
N LYS A 79 -11.96 3.59 7.15
CA LYS A 79 -10.70 2.92 7.47
C LYS A 79 -10.67 2.45 8.93
N ALA A 80 -10.99 3.34 9.86
CA ALA A 80 -11.00 3.03 11.29
C ALA A 80 -12.02 1.93 11.65
N PHE A 81 -13.21 1.99 11.07
CA PHE A 81 -14.24 0.97 11.23
C PHE A 81 -13.76 -0.39 10.71
N THR A 82 -13.27 -0.42 9.48
CA THR A 82 -12.80 -1.65 8.84
C THR A 82 -11.59 -2.26 9.57
N ALA A 83 -10.66 -1.42 10.02
CA ALA A 83 -9.52 -1.85 10.83
C ALA A 83 -9.95 -2.44 12.18
N THR A 84 -11.01 -1.92 12.80
CA THR A 84 -11.57 -2.46 14.03
C THR A 84 -12.20 -3.84 13.81
N VAL A 85 -12.99 -3.98 12.74
CA VAL A 85 -13.59 -5.28 12.38
C VAL A 85 -12.51 -6.31 12.06
N LEU A 86 -11.48 -5.93 11.31
CA LEU A 86 -10.35 -6.82 11.02
C LEU A 86 -9.63 -7.26 12.30
N ALA A 87 -9.42 -6.33 13.24
CA ALA A 87 -8.81 -6.65 14.53
C ALA A 87 -9.64 -7.68 15.32
N ASP A 88 -10.96 -7.55 15.33
CA ASP A 88 -11.85 -8.51 15.99
C ASP A 88 -11.76 -9.90 15.32
N THR A 89 -11.70 -9.95 13.99
CA THR A 89 -11.54 -11.23 13.26
C THR A 89 -10.17 -11.87 13.54
N GLU A 90 -9.11 -11.08 13.62
CA GLU A 90 -7.77 -11.56 13.97
C GLU A 90 -7.76 -12.21 15.35
N ASP A 91 -8.34 -11.55 16.35
CA ASP A 91 -8.40 -12.06 17.73
C ASP A 91 -9.19 -13.39 17.81
N ILE A 92 -10.30 -13.49 17.09
CA ILE A 92 -11.12 -14.71 17.06
C ILE A 92 -10.36 -15.84 16.37
N TRP A 93 -9.76 -15.59 15.20
CA TRP A 93 -9.04 -16.61 14.47
C TRP A 93 -7.77 -17.08 15.18
N GLU A 94 -7.01 -16.17 15.81
CA GLU A 94 -5.88 -16.56 16.67
C GLU A 94 -6.32 -17.49 17.80
N LYS A 95 -7.45 -17.19 18.44
CA LYS A 95 -8.04 -18.03 19.48
C LYS A 95 -8.41 -19.41 18.94
N ILE A 96 -9.12 -19.47 17.80
CA ILE A 96 -9.54 -20.73 17.17
C ILE A 96 -8.32 -21.59 16.80
N PHE A 97 -7.30 -21.00 16.19
CA PHE A 97 -6.07 -21.70 15.82
C PHE A 97 -5.35 -22.29 17.06
N ARG A 98 -5.24 -21.50 18.12
CA ARG A 98 -4.62 -21.93 19.38
C ARG A 98 -5.40 -23.07 20.06
N GLU A 99 -6.73 -22.93 20.16
CA GLU A 99 -7.59 -23.91 20.84
C GLU A 99 -7.68 -25.25 20.08
N ASN A 100 -7.53 -25.23 18.76
CA ASN A 100 -7.63 -26.42 17.91
C ASN A 100 -6.25 -26.94 17.44
N ASN A 101 -5.14 -26.40 17.96
CA ASN A 101 -3.77 -26.79 17.59
C ASN A 101 -3.50 -26.73 16.08
N LEU A 102 -4.04 -25.69 15.39
CA LEU A 102 -3.88 -25.49 13.96
C LEU A 102 -2.57 -24.77 13.56
N GLY A 103 -1.69 -24.53 14.51
CA GLY A 103 -0.46 -23.78 14.30
C GLY A 103 -0.66 -22.27 14.48
N THR A 104 0.19 -21.47 13.83
CA THR A 104 0.15 -20.01 13.92
C THR A 104 -0.82 -19.44 12.88
N TYR A 105 -1.78 -18.62 13.33
CA TYR A 105 -2.67 -17.91 12.43
C TYR A 105 -1.90 -16.84 11.65
N GLN A 106 -1.98 -16.91 10.33
CA GLN A 106 -1.40 -15.90 9.43
C GLN A 106 -2.43 -14.81 9.19
N LYS A 107 -2.18 -13.62 9.72
CA LYS A 107 -3.09 -12.48 9.57
C LYS A 107 -3.10 -11.99 8.12
N PRO A 108 -4.29 -11.85 7.49
CA PRO A 108 -4.38 -11.30 6.15
C PRO A 108 -4.16 -9.79 6.16
N THR A 109 -3.66 -9.26 5.05
CA THR A 109 -3.62 -7.82 4.81
C THR A 109 -4.89 -7.39 4.08
N LEU A 110 -5.60 -6.43 4.65
CA LEU A 110 -6.77 -5.82 4.02
C LEU A 110 -6.34 -4.62 3.19
N VAL A 111 -6.62 -4.63 1.90
CA VAL A 111 -6.31 -3.52 1.00
C VAL A 111 -7.56 -2.71 0.72
N LEU A 112 -7.54 -1.42 1.08
CA LEU A 112 -8.57 -0.45 0.69
C LEU A 112 -8.13 0.25 -0.59
N PHE A 113 -8.97 0.27 -1.61
CA PHE A 113 -8.64 0.85 -2.91
C PHE A 113 -9.81 1.60 -3.51
N THR A 114 -9.54 2.39 -4.54
CA THR A 114 -10.53 3.06 -5.39
C THR A 114 -10.40 2.49 -6.80
N ASP A 115 -11.53 2.27 -7.47
CA ASP A 115 -11.67 1.75 -8.83
C ASP A 115 -11.22 0.28 -8.96
N ALA A 116 -9.92 0.01 -9.10
CA ALA A 116 -9.39 -1.34 -9.29
C ALA A 116 -8.04 -1.51 -8.62
N VAL A 117 -7.76 -2.75 -8.20
CA VAL A 117 -6.45 -3.17 -7.69
C VAL A 117 -6.08 -4.52 -8.30
N GLN A 118 -4.84 -4.64 -8.70
CA GLN A 118 -4.34 -5.91 -9.22
C GLN A 118 -4.07 -6.89 -8.08
N THR A 119 -4.58 -8.12 -8.23
CA THR A 119 -4.41 -9.21 -7.28
C THR A 119 -3.82 -10.44 -7.96
N ALA A 120 -3.45 -11.45 -7.18
CA ALA A 120 -2.99 -12.74 -7.73
C ALA A 120 -4.06 -13.45 -8.57
N CYS A 121 -5.34 -13.15 -8.35
CA CYS A 121 -6.48 -13.72 -9.10
C CYS A 121 -6.89 -12.86 -10.32
N GLY A 122 -6.21 -11.77 -10.58
CA GLY A 122 -6.53 -10.78 -11.62
C GLY A 122 -7.12 -9.50 -11.07
N ASN A 123 -7.68 -8.66 -11.95
CA ASN A 123 -8.36 -7.40 -11.60
C ASN A 123 -9.81 -7.66 -11.25
#